data_f0cd764a3f45384ac31627b3087497dc
#
_entry.id   f0cd764a3f45384ac31627b3087497dc
#
_cell.length_a   1.000
_cell.length_b   1.000
_cell.length_c   1.000
_cell.angle_alpha   90.00
_cell.angle_beta   90.00
_cell.angle_gamma   90.00
#
_symmetry.space_group_name_H-M   'P 1'
#
loop_
_entity.id
_entity.type
_entity.pdbx_description
1 polymer ?
#
loop_
_entity_poly.entity_id
_entity_poly.type
_entity_poly.pdbx_seq_one_letter_code
_entity_poly.pdbx_strand_id
1 'polypeptide(L)'
;MIPLWKQKSAHGDQPMIWDYHVVLLHVCGESEPVVYDLDSVMPFPCSLELYAQHALRTDHSIKPVYHRKLRVVPADCFLLNFASDRSHMKNADGSWKMPPPSYPPISTADSHMNLDDFISMEPAVGWGNVFTLDHFLQRFVKDSSLR
;
A
#
# COMPACT_ATOMS: atom_id res chain seq x y z
N MET A 1 -4.35 -5.50 -10.17
CA MET A 1 -3.99 -4.15 -10.71
C MET A 1 -4.79 -3.10 -9.96
N ILE A 2 -4.11 -2.04 -9.49
CA ILE A 2 -4.64 -1.07 -8.53
C ILE A 2 -4.57 0.32 -9.16
N PRO A 3 -5.70 0.96 -9.53
CA PRO A 3 -5.68 2.36 -9.92
C PRO A 3 -5.49 3.26 -8.69
N LEU A 4 -4.52 4.16 -8.77
CA LEU A 4 -4.20 5.12 -7.71
C LEU A 4 -3.87 6.48 -8.35
N TRP A 5 -4.54 7.52 -7.91
CA TRP A 5 -4.37 8.88 -8.42
C TRP A 5 -3.28 9.65 -7.67
N LYS A 6 -2.93 10.83 -8.17
CA LYS A 6 -1.94 11.72 -7.57
C LYS A 6 -0.57 11.05 -7.36
N GLN A 7 -0.18 10.19 -8.28
CA GLN A 7 1.13 9.53 -8.28
C GLN A 7 2.13 10.32 -9.13
N LYS A 8 3.40 10.34 -8.73
CA LYS A 8 4.50 11.05 -9.42
C LYS A 8 4.68 10.62 -10.89
N SER A 9 4.43 9.33 -11.17
CA SER A 9 4.56 8.76 -12.51
C SER A 9 3.30 8.89 -13.36
N ALA A 10 2.20 9.44 -12.81
CA ALA A 10 0.96 9.64 -13.54
C ALA A 10 1.00 10.94 -14.36
N HIS A 11 0.23 10.95 -15.44
CA HIS A 11 0.09 12.14 -16.28
C HIS A 11 -1.26 12.84 -16.02
N GLY A 12 -1.20 14.10 -15.59
CA GLY A 12 -2.40 14.88 -15.29
C GLY A 12 -3.24 14.26 -14.18
N ASP A 13 -4.56 14.13 -14.40
CA ASP A 13 -5.49 13.51 -13.44
C ASP A 13 -5.77 12.03 -13.76
N GLN A 14 -4.90 11.37 -14.51
CA GLN A 14 -5.00 9.93 -14.77
C GLN A 14 -4.45 9.13 -13.58
N PRO A 15 -5.02 7.94 -13.30
CA PRO A 15 -4.45 7.05 -12.30
C PRO A 15 -3.18 6.36 -12.81
N MET A 16 -2.24 6.11 -11.93
CA MET A 16 -1.21 5.09 -12.13
C MET A 16 -1.82 3.72 -11.82
N ILE A 17 -1.47 2.71 -12.63
CA ILE A 17 -1.93 1.34 -12.41
C ILE A 17 -0.78 0.55 -11.81
N TRP A 18 -0.93 0.14 -10.56
CA TRP A 18 0.05 -0.65 -9.83
C TRP A 18 -0.31 -2.13 -9.79
N ASP A 19 0.67 -3.00 -9.76
CA ASP A 19 0.48 -4.42 -9.42
C ASP A 19 0.18 -4.55 -7.93
N TYR A 20 0.95 -3.87 -7.10
CA TYR A 20 0.70 -3.60 -5.68
C TYR A 20 1.32 -2.25 -5.32
N HIS A 21 0.84 -1.63 -4.26
CA HIS A 21 1.38 -0.37 -3.75
C HIS A 21 1.39 -0.41 -2.22
N VAL A 22 2.46 0.04 -1.62
CA VAL A 22 2.66 0.02 -0.18
C VAL A 22 2.77 1.44 0.35
N VAL A 23 1.98 1.74 1.37
CA VAL A 23 2.02 3.02 2.09
C VAL A 23 2.12 2.76 3.59
N LEU A 24 2.66 3.70 4.34
CA LEU A 24 2.60 3.67 5.80
C LEU A 24 1.40 4.50 6.26
N LEU A 25 0.52 3.87 7.04
CA LEU A 25 -0.56 4.54 7.77
C LEU A 25 -0.15 4.71 9.24
N HIS A 26 -0.07 5.95 9.69
CA HIS A 26 0.19 6.27 11.09
C HIS A 26 -1.09 6.68 11.80
N VAL A 27 -1.47 5.91 12.80
CA VAL A 27 -2.65 6.15 13.65
C VAL A 27 -2.16 6.39 15.08
N CYS A 28 -2.41 7.57 15.63
CA CYS A 28 -1.99 7.94 16.97
C CYS A 28 -3.17 8.47 17.79
N GLY A 29 -3.64 7.66 18.74
CA GLY A 29 -4.72 8.03 19.66
C GLY A 29 -5.94 8.62 18.96
N GLU A 30 -6.35 9.81 19.38
CA GLU A 30 -7.49 10.53 18.79
C GLU A 30 -7.12 11.46 17.62
N SER A 31 -5.83 11.57 17.30
CA SER A 31 -5.37 12.41 16.19
C SER A 31 -5.86 11.86 14.85
N GLU A 32 -5.95 12.73 13.85
CA GLU A 32 -6.26 12.31 12.48
C GLU A 32 -5.17 11.38 11.95
N PRO A 33 -5.53 10.22 11.38
CA PRO A 33 -4.57 9.33 10.76
C PRO A 33 -3.89 10.01 9.57
N VAL A 34 -2.58 9.73 9.39
CA VAL A 34 -1.79 10.26 8.27
C VAL A 34 -1.16 9.15 7.46
N VAL A 35 -1.02 9.38 6.16
CA VAL A 35 -0.44 8.47 5.18
C VAL A 35 0.90 9.02 4.73
N TYR A 36 1.89 8.12 4.65
CA TYR A 36 3.19 8.37 4.03
C TYR A 36 3.26 7.53 2.75
N ASP A 37 3.12 8.19 1.60
CA ASP A 37 3.24 7.59 0.27
C ASP A 37 4.39 8.27 -0.48
N LEU A 38 5.47 7.52 -0.68
CA LEU A 38 6.70 8.02 -1.34
C LEU A 38 6.50 8.33 -2.83
N ASP A 39 5.49 7.74 -3.46
CA ASP A 39 5.20 7.91 -4.88
C ASP A 39 4.11 8.94 -5.16
N SER A 40 3.53 9.53 -4.13
CA SER A 40 2.50 10.55 -4.26
C SER A 40 3.07 11.96 -4.47
N VAL A 41 2.32 12.78 -5.23
CA VAL A 41 2.55 14.24 -5.33
C VAL A 41 1.83 15.03 -4.24
N MET A 42 1.07 14.35 -3.38
CA MET A 42 0.35 14.95 -2.25
C MET A 42 1.32 15.32 -1.11
N PRO A 43 0.88 16.08 -0.10
CA PRO A 43 1.70 16.37 1.08
C PRO A 43 2.28 15.10 1.72
N PHE A 44 3.44 15.22 2.35
CA PHE A 44 4.14 14.11 2.99
C PHE A 44 4.55 14.48 4.42
N PRO A 45 3.83 14.01 5.46
CA PRO A 45 2.65 13.13 5.41
C PRO A 45 1.39 13.85 4.90
N CYS A 46 0.39 13.05 4.49
CA CYS A 46 -0.92 13.50 4.05
C CYS A 46 -1.98 12.98 5.02
N SER A 47 -3.00 13.76 5.38
CA SER A 47 -4.11 13.22 6.16
C SER A 47 -4.80 12.09 5.40
N LEU A 48 -5.27 11.07 6.13
CA LEU A 48 -5.95 9.94 5.50
C LEU A 48 -7.21 10.40 4.76
N GLU A 49 -7.95 11.37 5.30
CA GLU A 49 -9.13 11.92 4.64
C GLU A 49 -8.78 12.52 3.27
N LEU A 50 -7.77 13.39 3.23
CA LEU A 50 -7.32 14.01 1.97
C LEU A 50 -6.78 12.98 0.99
N TYR A 51 -6.01 11.99 1.48
CA TYR A 51 -5.49 10.90 0.68
C TYR A 51 -6.62 10.03 0.11
N ALA A 52 -7.63 9.71 0.91
CA ALA A 52 -8.81 8.98 0.49
C ALA A 52 -9.57 9.72 -0.62
N GLN A 53 -9.78 11.03 -0.45
CA GLN A 53 -10.53 11.86 -1.39
C GLN A 53 -9.83 11.99 -2.75
N HIS A 54 -8.51 12.16 -2.78
CA HIS A 54 -7.78 12.52 -3.99
C HIS A 54 -6.96 11.39 -4.59
N ALA A 55 -6.38 10.50 -3.79
CA ALA A 55 -5.55 9.40 -4.26
C ALA A 55 -6.31 8.07 -4.36
N LEU A 56 -7.05 7.70 -3.33
CA LEU A 56 -7.86 6.48 -3.37
C LEU A 56 -9.15 6.68 -4.17
N ARG A 57 -9.89 7.76 -3.94
CA ARG A 57 -11.22 8.00 -4.51
C ARG A 57 -12.20 6.87 -4.16
N THR A 58 -13.26 6.69 -4.95
CA THR A 58 -14.27 5.63 -4.74
C THR A 58 -14.17 4.53 -5.79
N ASP A 59 -14.58 3.32 -5.42
CA ASP A 59 -14.69 2.18 -6.34
C ASP A 59 -16.01 2.18 -7.13
N HIS A 60 -16.98 3.02 -6.79
CA HIS A 60 -18.31 3.00 -7.41
C HIS A 60 -18.33 3.23 -8.92
N SER A 61 -17.38 4.01 -9.44
CA SER A 61 -17.24 4.29 -10.87
C SER A 61 -16.22 3.40 -11.58
N ILE A 62 -15.65 2.43 -10.88
CA ILE A 62 -14.58 1.56 -11.38
C ILE A 62 -15.16 0.17 -11.66
N LYS A 63 -14.69 -0.49 -12.72
CA LYS A 63 -15.10 -1.88 -13.01
C LYS A 63 -14.75 -2.78 -11.82
N PRO A 64 -15.60 -3.73 -11.42
CA PRO A 64 -15.40 -4.58 -10.23
C PRO A 64 -14.04 -5.30 -10.19
N VAL A 65 -13.47 -5.64 -11.34
CA VAL A 65 -12.15 -6.29 -11.44
C VAL A 65 -11.01 -5.40 -10.95
N TYR A 66 -11.24 -4.08 -10.86
CA TYR A 66 -10.28 -3.09 -10.37
C TYR A 66 -10.64 -2.52 -9.00
N HIS A 67 -11.69 -3.03 -8.34
CA HIS A 67 -12.02 -2.63 -6.98
C HIS A 67 -10.85 -2.97 -6.06
N ARG A 68 -10.49 -2.02 -5.22
CA ARG A 68 -9.29 -2.12 -4.40
C ARG A 68 -9.56 -2.83 -3.10
N LYS A 69 -8.62 -3.66 -2.73
CA LYS A 69 -8.51 -4.23 -1.39
C LYS A 69 -7.23 -3.73 -0.75
N LEU A 70 -7.23 -3.62 0.55
CA LEU A 70 -6.10 -3.18 1.34
C LEU A 70 -5.79 -4.23 2.41
N ARG A 71 -4.55 -4.68 2.43
CA ARG A 71 -4.04 -5.48 3.55
C ARG A 71 -3.38 -4.54 4.54
N VAL A 72 -3.91 -4.51 5.76
CA VAL A 72 -3.37 -3.73 6.86
C VAL A 72 -2.57 -4.66 7.76
N VAL A 73 -1.28 -4.39 7.85
CA VAL A 73 -0.33 -5.17 8.68
C VAL A 73 0.24 -4.24 9.76
N PRO A 74 0.17 -4.60 11.05
CA PRO A 74 0.84 -3.85 12.09
C PRO A 74 2.35 -3.72 11.80
N ALA A 75 2.92 -2.53 12.06
CA ALA A 75 4.29 -2.23 11.69
C ALA A 75 5.31 -3.15 12.37
N ASP A 76 5.10 -3.50 13.64
CA ASP A 76 5.91 -4.45 14.38
C ASP A 76 5.87 -5.86 13.76
N CYS A 77 4.69 -6.31 13.37
CA CYS A 77 4.50 -7.56 12.64
C CYS A 77 5.24 -7.55 11.30
N PHE A 78 5.13 -6.46 10.53
CA PHE A 78 5.86 -6.31 9.28
C PHE A 78 7.38 -6.36 9.50
N LEU A 79 7.89 -5.59 10.45
CA LEU A 79 9.33 -5.50 10.73
C LEU A 79 9.94 -6.83 11.18
N LEU A 80 9.17 -7.66 11.89
CA LEU A 80 9.63 -8.96 12.36
C LEU A 80 9.59 -10.05 11.29
N ASN A 81 8.69 -9.96 10.32
CA ASN A 81 8.37 -11.09 9.44
C ASN A 81 8.69 -10.84 7.96
N PHE A 82 8.73 -9.58 7.50
CA PHE A 82 8.93 -9.30 6.08
C PHE A 82 10.34 -9.66 5.61
N ALA A 83 10.40 -10.36 4.49
CA ALA A 83 11.65 -10.68 3.80
C ALA A 83 11.49 -10.54 2.28
N SER A 84 12.50 -9.96 1.62
CA SER A 84 12.54 -9.87 0.17
C SER A 84 13.96 -9.91 -0.34
N ASP A 85 14.26 -10.90 -1.16
CA ASP A 85 15.52 -11.01 -1.90
C ASP A 85 15.52 -10.15 -3.17
N ARG A 86 14.43 -9.41 -3.40
CA ARG A 86 14.21 -8.54 -4.57
C ARG A 86 14.12 -9.30 -5.90
N SER A 87 13.95 -10.62 -5.90
CA SER A 87 13.88 -11.45 -7.13
C SER A 87 12.75 -11.01 -8.07
N HIS A 88 11.63 -10.47 -7.54
CA HIS A 88 10.53 -9.92 -8.33
C HIS A 88 10.94 -8.72 -9.21
N MET A 89 12.07 -8.07 -8.90
CA MET A 89 12.65 -6.96 -9.67
C MET A 89 13.70 -7.41 -10.71
N LYS A 90 13.79 -8.71 -10.98
CA LYS A 90 14.65 -9.24 -12.03
C LYS A 90 13.84 -9.64 -13.26
N ASN A 91 14.47 -9.51 -14.41
CA ASN A 91 14.01 -10.07 -15.67
C ASN A 91 14.27 -11.58 -15.71
N ALA A 92 13.72 -12.27 -16.73
CA ALA A 92 13.93 -13.70 -16.91
C ALA A 92 15.41 -14.09 -17.16
N ASP A 93 16.20 -13.17 -17.71
CA ASP A 93 17.64 -13.34 -17.94
C ASP A 93 18.50 -13.04 -16.70
N GLY A 94 17.87 -12.70 -15.56
CA GLY A 94 18.54 -12.36 -14.29
C GLY A 94 19.00 -10.92 -14.16
N SER A 95 18.87 -10.10 -15.19
CA SER A 95 19.17 -8.67 -15.11
C SER A 95 18.12 -7.93 -14.25
N TRP A 96 18.54 -6.80 -13.66
CA TRP A 96 17.65 -5.98 -12.88
C TRP A 96 16.74 -5.10 -13.76
N LYS A 97 15.45 -5.04 -13.46
CA LYS A 97 14.48 -4.11 -14.09
C LYS A 97 14.83 -2.65 -13.76
N MET A 98 15.29 -2.42 -12.53
CA MET A 98 15.80 -1.14 -12.04
C MET A 98 17.00 -1.42 -11.13
N PRO A 99 17.98 -0.49 -11.02
CA PRO A 99 19.12 -0.66 -10.12
C PRO A 99 18.65 -0.95 -8.69
N PRO A 100 19.14 -2.03 -8.04
CA PRO A 100 18.78 -2.31 -6.66
C PRO A 100 19.37 -1.29 -5.70
N PRO A 101 18.76 -1.06 -4.52
CA PRO A 101 19.38 -0.28 -3.46
C PRO A 101 20.74 -0.86 -3.06
N SER A 102 21.65 0.01 -2.58
CA SER A 102 23.02 -0.38 -2.16
C SER A 102 23.05 -1.19 -0.86
N TYR A 103 22.00 -1.08 -0.01
CA TYR A 103 21.90 -1.84 1.25
C TYR A 103 21.44 -3.28 1.00
N PRO A 104 21.79 -4.22 1.90
CA PRO A 104 21.41 -5.63 1.76
C PRO A 104 19.90 -5.84 1.69
N PRO A 105 19.43 -6.91 1.02
CA PRO A 105 18.04 -7.36 1.11
C PRO A 105 17.64 -7.66 2.55
N ILE A 106 16.36 -7.43 2.88
CA ILE A 106 15.79 -7.78 4.18
C ILE A 106 15.53 -9.29 4.21
N SER A 107 16.03 -9.96 5.23
CA SER A 107 15.75 -11.37 5.50
C SER A 107 15.48 -11.60 6.97
N THR A 108 14.73 -12.67 7.28
CA THR A 108 14.50 -13.17 8.63
C THR A 108 15.15 -14.52 8.81
N ALA A 109 15.10 -15.08 10.03
CA ALA A 109 15.58 -16.45 10.28
C ALA A 109 14.78 -17.50 9.47
N ASP A 110 13.51 -17.20 9.18
CA ASP A 110 12.56 -18.15 8.60
C ASP A 110 12.36 -17.95 7.08
N SER A 111 12.73 -16.80 6.53
CA SER A 111 12.48 -16.50 5.12
C SER A 111 13.49 -15.52 4.52
N HIS A 112 13.77 -15.71 3.23
CA HIS A 112 14.50 -14.77 2.38
C HIS A 112 13.58 -14.05 1.38
N MET A 113 12.38 -14.62 1.12
CA MET A 113 11.39 -14.03 0.22
C MET A 113 9.98 -14.48 0.61
N ASN A 114 9.16 -13.52 1.06
CA ASN A 114 7.76 -13.74 1.43
C ASN A 114 6.86 -12.56 1.03
N LEU A 115 7.25 -11.80 0.02
CA LEU A 115 6.48 -10.66 -0.47
C LEU A 115 5.03 -11.03 -0.78
N ASP A 116 4.79 -12.21 -1.36
CA ASP A 116 3.44 -12.66 -1.72
C ASP A 116 2.50 -12.76 -0.53
N ASP A 117 3.01 -13.10 0.66
CA ASP A 117 2.24 -13.16 1.89
C ASP A 117 1.78 -11.77 2.39
N PHE A 118 2.45 -10.71 1.95
CA PHE A 118 2.13 -9.33 2.29
C PHE A 118 1.27 -8.61 1.24
N ILE A 119 1.29 -9.06 -0.01
CA ILE A 119 0.50 -8.46 -1.10
C ILE A 119 -0.73 -9.27 -1.50
N SER A 120 -0.82 -10.54 -1.09
CA SER A 120 -2.01 -11.36 -1.30
C SER A 120 -3.24 -10.70 -0.66
N MET A 121 -4.37 -10.70 -1.36
CA MET A 121 -5.66 -10.23 -0.84
C MET A 121 -6.58 -11.38 -0.41
N GLU A 122 -6.01 -12.60 -0.29
CA GLU A 122 -6.68 -13.74 0.31
C GLU A 122 -6.59 -13.63 1.86
N PRO A 123 -7.73 -13.52 2.58
CA PRO A 123 -7.72 -13.31 4.03
C PRO A 123 -7.01 -14.39 4.83
N ALA A 124 -7.00 -15.63 4.33
CA ALA A 124 -6.38 -16.78 5.00
C ALA A 124 -4.85 -16.84 4.82
N VAL A 125 -4.27 -15.99 3.97
CA VAL A 125 -2.84 -15.98 3.63
C VAL A 125 -2.16 -14.78 4.28
N GLY A 126 -0.92 -14.97 4.76
CA GLY A 126 -0.07 -13.90 5.25
C GLY A 126 -0.52 -13.27 6.57
N TRP A 127 -0.04 -12.06 6.81
CA TRP A 127 -0.25 -11.31 8.05
C TRP A 127 -1.25 -10.18 7.90
N GLY A 128 -1.80 -9.73 9.04
CA GLY A 128 -2.74 -8.62 9.10
C GLY A 128 -4.12 -8.98 8.60
N ASN A 129 -4.90 -7.95 8.25
CA ASN A 129 -6.29 -8.09 7.84
C ASN A 129 -6.53 -7.47 6.47
N VAL A 130 -7.38 -8.10 5.66
CA VAL A 130 -7.78 -7.61 4.34
C VAL A 130 -9.12 -6.88 4.43
N PHE A 131 -9.16 -5.67 3.89
CA PHE A 131 -10.33 -4.82 3.82
C PHE A 131 -10.71 -4.53 2.38
N THR A 132 -12.00 -4.36 2.10
CA THR A 132 -12.45 -3.59 0.94
C THR A 132 -12.11 -2.12 1.17
N LEU A 133 -12.07 -1.31 0.12
CA LEU A 133 -11.81 0.13 0.26
C LEU A 133 -12.82 0.78 1.21
N ASP A 134 -14.12 0.51 1.05
CA ASP A 134 -15.17 1.10 1.88
C ASP A 134 -15.01 0.73 3.37
N HIS A 135 -14.77 -0.55 3.66
CA HIS A 135 -14.55 -1.00 5.05
C HIS A 135 -13.26 -0.40 5.64
N PHE A 136 -12.20 -0.24 4.83
CA PHE A 136 -10.98 0.42 5.27
C PHE A 136 -11.24 1.88 5.65
N LEU A 137 -11.95 2.61 4.79
CA LEU A 137 -12.29 4.01 5.05
C LEU A 137 -13.19 4.16 6.28
N GLN A 138 -14.23 3.34 6.41
CA GLN A 138 -15.09 3.32 7.60
C GLN A 138 -14.30 3.04 8.89
N ARG A 139 -13.27 2.20 8.82
CA ARG A 139 -12.47 1.82 10.00
C ARG A 139 -11.48 2.88 10.43
N PHE A 140 -10.84 3.57 9.48
CA PHE A 140 -9.68 4.41 9.74
C PHE A 140 -9.90 5.91 9.49
N VAL A 141 -10.81 6.31 8.61
CA VAL A 141 -11.19 7.73 8.47
C VAL A 141 -12.09 8.08 9.64
N LYS A 142 -11.68 9.05 10.44
CA LYS A 142 -12.51 9.57 11.53
C LYS A 142 -13.57 10.49 10.93
N ASP A 143 -14.83 10.26 11.29
CA ASP A 143 -15.92 11.09 10.86
C ASP A 143 -15.80 12.47 11.52
N SER A 144 -15.45 13.49 10.72
CA SER A 144 -15.31 14.88 11.17
C SER A 144 -16.66 15.51 11.59
N SER A 145 -17.78 14.81 11.33
CA SER A 145 -19.14 15.30 11.65
C SER A 145 -19.56 15.10 13.10
N LEU A 146 -18.71 14.50 13.95
CA LEU A 146 -18.98 14.25 15.38
C LEU A 146 -18.17 15.16 16.33
N ARG A 147 -17.62 16.29 15.84
CA ARG A 147 -16.96 17.30 16.68
C ARG A 147 -17.79 18.56 16.82
#